data_82e9b649b215321682dc2fcff2ab55f8
#
_entry.id   82e9b649b215321682dc2fcff2ab55f8
#
_cell.length_a   1.000
_cell.length_b   1.000
_cell.length_c   1.000
_cell.angle_alpha   90.00
_cell.angle_beta   90.00
_cell.angle_gamma   90.00
#
_symmetry.space_group_name_H-M   'P 1'
#
loop_
_entity.id
_entity.type
_entity.pdbx_description
1 polymer ?
#
loop_
_entity_poly.entity_id
_entity_poly.type
_entity_poly.pdbx_seq_one_letter_code
_entity_poly.pdbx_strand_id
1 'polypeptide(L)'
;SFSQTNATSFVENILVEKLKVRHCFIGDDFRFGKDRLGNYELLEKLSKPNNFFAEKVGRVSFENQRVSSSAVRQCLSSGNFSMAEKLLGRPFAISGRVSHGDKKGRTIGFPTINVGISRRLSPVLGVFNVLVEINKETYHGVCNVGKRPTVGGEKTLLEVFIFDFNREIYGERVTIVFKQKSREEMKFDSFEELKKQISKDVESGKQYFKNSAILG
;
A
#
# COMPACT_ATOMS: atom_id res chain seq x y z
N SER A 1 -6.48 -23.63 17.50
CA SER A 1 -6.02 -22.57 16.57
C SER A 1 -7.08 -22.36 15.48
N PHE A 2 -7.35 -21.11 15.10
CA PHE A 2 -8.33 -20.76 14.06
C PHE A 2 -8.05 -21.46 12.71
N SER A 3 -6.78 -21.64 12.38
CA SER A 3 -6.35 -22.35 11.16
C SER A 3 -6.73 -23.84 11.12
N GLN A 4 -7.11 -24.42 12.23
CA GLN A 4 -7.54 -25.82 12.34
C GLN A 4 -9.08 -25.98 12.33
N THR A 5 -9.82 -24.89 12.15
CA THR A 5 -11.29 -24.92 12.09
C THR A 5 -11.74 -25.64 10.83
N ASN A 6 -12.57 -26.66 10.97
CA ASN A 6 -13.21 -27.36 9.86
C ASN A 6 -14.03 -26.38 9.00
N ALA A 7 -14.13 -26.62 7.69
CA ALA A 7 -14.84 -25.73 6.78
C ALA A 7 -16.33 -25.54 7.12
N THR A 8 -17.04 -26.63 7.47
CA THR A 8 -18.44 -26.55 7.90
C THR A 8 -18.60 -25.76 9.19
N SER A 9 -17.78 -26.08 10.21
CA SER A 9 -17.77 -25.36 11.49
C SER A 9 -17.39 -23.89 11.34
N PHE A 10 -16.54 -23.53 10.38
CA PHE A 10 -16.23 -22.14 10.04
C PHE A 10 -17.49 -21.41 9.55
N VAL A 11 -18.26 -22.03 8.66
CA VAL A 11 -19.50 -21.43 8.15
C VAL A 11 -20.53 -21.27 9.27
N GLU A 12 -20.82 -22.34 10.01
CA GLU A 12 -21.86 -22.35 11.03
C GLU A 12 -21.52 -21.45 12.22
N ASN A 13 -20.36 -21.66 12.85
CA ASN A 13 -20.03 -20.95 14.10
C ASN A 13 -19.48 -19.53 13.85
N ILE A 14 -18.86 -19.26 12.71
CA ILE A 14 -18.27 -17.92 12.45
C ILE A 14 -19.17 -17.09 11.55
N LEU A 15 -19.51 -17.58 10.36
CA LEU A 15 -20.29 -16.76 9.42
C LEU A 15 -21.75 -16.61 9.89
N VAL A 16 -22.36 -17.70 10.37
CA VAL A 16 -23.79 -17.69 10.76
C VAL A 16 -23.98 -17.18 12.18
N GLU A 17 -23.41 -17.83 13.17
CA GLU A 17 -23.67 -17.49 14.59
C GLU A 17 -23.03 -16.18 15.02
N LYS A 18 -21.72 -15.99 14.75
CA LYS A 18 -20.98 -14.83 15.26
C LYS A 18 -21.14 -13.60 14.37
N LEU A 19 -20.99 -13.73 13.04
CA LEU A 19 -21.04 -12.62 12.11
C LEU A 19 -22.48 -12.35 11.59
N LYS A 20 -23.39 -13.30 11.71
CA LYS A 20 -24.78 -13.20 11.22
C LYS A 20 -24.82 -12.76 9.75
N VAL A 21 -23.97 -13.36 8.93
CA VAL A 21 -23.80 -13.01 7.51
C VAL A 21 -25.12 -13.19 6.78
N ARG A 22 -25.50 -12.19 5.98
CA ARG A 22 -26.67 -12.23 5.09
C ARG A 22 -26.27 -12.46 3.64
N HIS A 23 -25.13 -11.95 3.23
CA HIS A 23 -24.57 -12.11 1.89
C HIS A 23 -23.07 -12.38 1.97
N CYS A 24 -22.57 -13.34 1.21
CA CYS A 24 -21.17 -13.71 1.16
C CYS A 24 -20.71 -13.73 -0.30
N PHE A 25 -19.80 -12.83 -0.66
CA PHE A 25 -19.16 -12.80 -1.98
C PHE A 25 -17.79 -13.45 -1.92
N ILE A 26 -17.53 -14.42 -2.77
CA ILE A 26 -16.22 -15.10 -2.83
C ILE A 26 -15.72 -15.23 -4.27
N GLY A 27 -14.39 -15.17 -4.43
CA GLY A 27 -13.76 -15.45 -5.72
C GLY A 27 -13.90 -16.92 -6.12
N ASP A 28 -13.74 -17.20 -7.39
CA ASP A 28 -13.87 -18.54 -7.98
C ASP A 28 -12.81 -19.55 -7.47
N ASP A 29 -11.66 -19.09 -7.04
CA ASP A 29 -10.55 -19.87 -6.49
C ASP A 29 -10.45 -19.81 -4.95
N PHE A 30 -11.45 -19.23 -4.29
CA PHE A 30 -11.46 -19.11 -2.84
C PHE A 30 -11.56 -20.50 -2.18
N ARG A 31 -10.70 -20.72 -1.17
CA ARG A 31 -10.69 -21.91 -0.34
C ARG A 31 -10.56 -21.51 1.14
N PHE A 32 -11.29 -22.19 2.01
CA PHE A 32 -11.35 -21.89 3.44
C PHE A 32 -11.38 -23.16 4.30
N GLY A 33 -11.26 -22.97 5.62
CA GLY A 33 -11.23 -24.05 6.58
C GLY A 33 -9.91 -24.82 6.58
N LYS A 34 -9.82 -25.80 7.50
CA LYS A 34 -8.67 -26.67 7.62
C LYS A 34 -8.36 -27.36 6.29
N ASP A 35 -7.09 -27.44 5.94
CA ASP A 35 -6.57 -28.05 4.71
C ASP A 35 -7.18 -27.50 3.41
N ARG A 36 -7.79 -26.29 3.49
CA ARG A 36 -8.45 -25.61 2.36
C ARG A 36 -9.58 -26.42 1.70
N LEU A 37 -10.25 -27.27 2.46
CA LEU A 37 -11.30 -28.16 2.00
C LEU A 37 -12.63 -27.43 1.69
N GLY A 38 -12.85 -26.26 2.29
CA GLY A 38 -13.99 -25.41 1.97
C GLY A 38 -13.85 -24.74 0.60
N ASN A 39 -14.90 -24.75 -0.20
CA ASN A 39 -15.02 -24.15 -1.51
C ASN A 39 -16.40 -23.49 -1.70
N TYR A 40 -16.65 -22.94 -2.89
CA TYR A 40 -17.94 -22.32 -3.22
C TYR A 40 -19.12 -23.27 -3.06
N GLU A 41 -18.99 -24.48 -3.58
CA GLU A 41 -20.06 -25.49 -3.59
C GLU A 41 -20.49 -25.86 -2.16
N LEU A 42 -19.53 -26.01 -1.25
CA LEU A 42 -19.81 -26.23 0.18
C LEU A 42 -20.51 -25.00 0.80
N LEU A 43 -20.03 -23.79 0.49
CA LEU A 43 -20.60 -22.54 1.01
C LEU A 43 -22.05 -22.38 0.49
N GLU A 44 -22.31 -22.62 -0.78
CA GLU A 44 -23.63 -22.57 -1.38
C GLU A 44 -24.57 -23.60 -0.76
N LYS A 45 -24.10 -24.85 -0.57
CA LYS A 45 -24.87 -25.90 0.10
C LYS A 45 -25.30 -25.50 1.51
N LEU A 46 -24.39 -24.85 2.25
CA LEU A 46 -24.64 -24.43 3.64
C LEU A 46 -25.41 -23.11 3.72
N SER A 47 -25.46 -22.31 2.68
CA SER A 47 -26.11 -21.00 2.69
C SER A 47 -27.62 -21.10 2.81
N LYS A 48 -28.24 -22.01 2.07
CA LYS A 48 -29.71 -22.18 2.04
C LYS A 48 -30.31 -22.50 3.42
N PRO A 49 -29.83 -23.55 4.14
CA PRO A 49 -30.37 -23.89 5.45
C PRO A 49 -30.07 -22.85 6.52
N ASN A 50 -29.04 -22.02 6.31
CA ASN A 50 -28.63 -20.99 7.27
C ASN A 50 -29.07 -19.57 6.90
N ASN A 51 -30.02 -19.42 5.94
CA ASN A 51 -30.63 -18.15 5.55
C ASN A 51 -29.64 -17.03 5.18
N PHE A 52 -28.60 -17.36 4.40
CA PHE A 52 -27.72 -16.38 3.77
C PHE A 52 -27.53 -16.69 2.29
N PHE A 53 -27.04 -15.71 1.52
CA PHE A 53 -26.74 -15.87 0.11
C PHE A 53 -25.23 -16.00 -0.09
N ALA A 54 -24.80 -16.99 -0.88
CA ALA A 54 -23.44 -17.13 -1.34
C ALA A 54 -23.39 -16.80 -2.84
N GLU A 55 -22.54 -15.87 -3.22
CA GLU A 55 -22.40 -15.44 -4.61
C GLU A 55 -20.94 -15.53 -5.06
N LYS A 56 -20.73 -16.09 -6.25
CA LYS A 56 -19.42 -16.23 -6.85
C LYS A 56 -19.08 -15.00 -7.67
N VAL A 57 -18.05 -14.30 -7.29
CA VAL A 57 -17.54 -13.18 -8.07
C VAL A 57 -16.66 -13.72 -9.20
N GLY A 58 -17.04 -13.39 -10.43
CA GLY A 58 -16.29 -13.79 -11.63
C GLY A 58 -14.90 -13.17 -11.67
N ARG A 59 -14.05 -13.75 -12.51
CA ARG A 59 -12.70 -13.23 -12.77
C ARG A 59 -12.78 -11.90 -13.51
N VAL A 60 -12.06 -10.92 -13.01
CA VAL A 60 -11.85 -9.66 -13.71
C VAL A 60 -10.51 -9.74 -14.43
N SER A 61 -10.47 -9.38 -15.70
CA SER A 61 -9.26 -9.31 -16.52
C SER A 61 -9.14 -7.92 -17.14
N PHE A 62 -7.92 -7.45 -17.31
CA PHE A 62 -7.58 -6.23 -18.00
C PHE A 62 -6.45 -6.53 -19.00
N GLU A 63 -6.63 -6.20 -20.29
CA GLU A 63 -5.65 -6.47 -21.36
C GLU A 63 -5.16 -7.95 -21.35
N ASN A 64 -6.08 -8.90 -21.25
CA ASN A 64 -5.79 -10.36 -21.13
C ASN A 64 -5.02 -10.79 -19.87
N GLN A 65 -4.73 -9.88 -18.95
CA GLN A 65 -4.11 -10.19 -17.67
C GLN A 65 -5.17 -10.30 -16.58
N ARG A 66 -5.15 -11.39 -15.80
CA ARG A 66 -6.01 -11.53 -14.62
C ARG A 66 -5.70 -10.44 -13.59
N VAL A 67 -6.72 -9.69 -13.17
CA VAL A 67 -6.62 -8.77 -12.04
C VAL A 67 -6.52 -9.58 -10.75
N SER A 68 -5.39 -9.47 -10.05
CA SER A 68 -5.15 -10.19 -8.80
C SER A 68 -4.22 -9.38 -7.89
N SER A 69 -4.29 -9.66 -6.58
CA SER A 69 -3.37 -9.04 -5.62
C SER A 69 -1.89 -9.33 -5.93
N SER A 70 -1.59 -10.50 -6.51
CA SER A 70 -0.22 -10.85 -6.90
C SER A 70 0.25 -10.02 -8.08
N ALA A 71 -0.58 -9.85 -9.12
CA ALA A 71 -0.27 -9.01 -10.27
C ALA A 71 -0.05 -7.55 -9.84
N VAL A 72 -0.94 -7.01 -9.00
CA VAL A 72 -0.77 -5.65 -8.46
C VAL A 72 0.53 -5.50 -7.68
N ARG A 73 0.86 -6.45 -6.77
CA ARG A 73 2.12 -6.38 -6.00
C ARG A 73 3.35 -6.45 -6.91
N GLN A 74 3.30 -7.26 -7.96
CA GLN A 74 4.38 -7.34 -8.95
C GLN A 74 4.59 -6.00 -9.67
N CYS A 75 3.50 -5.36 -10.15
CA CYS A 75 3.58 -4.03 -10.75
C CYS A 75 4.16 -2.99 -9.78
N LEU A 76 3.71 -3.00 -8.52
CA LEU A 76 4.20 -2.06 -7.51
C LEU A 76 5.68 -2.28 -7.17
N SER A 77 6.13 -3.53 -7.04
CA SER A 77 7.53 -3.84 -6.74
C SER A 77 8.47 -3.48 -7.89
N SER A 78 8.02 -3.63 -9.15
CA SER A 78 8.78 -3.21 -10.33
C SER A 78 8.70 -1.71 -10.63
N GLY A 79 7.88 -0.93 -9.89
CA GLY A 79 7.68 0.50 -10.13
C GLY A 79 6.73 0.82 -11.29
N ASN A 80 6.01 -0.16 -11.82
CA ASN A 80 5.02 0.06 -12.88
C ASN A 80 3.67 0.54 -12.29
N PHE A 81 3.65 1.80 -11.83
CA PHE A 81 2.47 2.38 -11.19
C PHE A 81 1.31 2.59 -12.16
N SER A 82 1.58 2.83 -13.45
CA SER A 82 0.53 2.96 -14.47
C SER A 82 -0.27 1.67 -14.62
N MET A 83 0.40 0.52 -14.73
CA MET A 83 -0.30 -0.76 -14.80
C MET A 83 -0.96 -1.10 -13.46
N ALA A 84 -0.31 -0.81 -12.32
CA ALA A 84 -0.92 -1.01 -11.01
C ALA A 84 -2.22 -0.22 -10.85
N GLU A 85 -2.28 1.03 -11.34
CA GLU A 85 -3.47 1.87 -11.34
C GLU A 85 -4.60 1.26 -12.19
N LYS A 86 -4.29 0.79 -13.40
CA LYS A 86 -5.26 0.10 -14.27
C LYS A 86 -5.84 -1.16 -13.61
N LEU A 87 -4.99 -1.97 -12.97
CA LEU A 87 -5.42 -3.17 -12.26
C LEU A 87 -6.22 -2.87 -10.99
N LEU A 88 -5.94 -1.75 -10.31
CA LEU A 88 -6.62 -1.32 -9.08
C LEU A 88 -7.88 -0.50 -9.35
N GLY A 89 -8.02 0.09 -10.55
CA GLY A 89 -9.05 1.08 -10.88
C GLY A 89 -8.85 2.44 -10.20
N ARG A 90 -7.68 2.66 -9.58
CA ARG A 90 -7.29 3.91 -8.90
C ARG A 90 -5.78 3.98 -8.70
N PRO A 91 -5.21 5.19 -8.53
CA PRO A 91 -3.80 5.33 -8.19
C PRO A 91 -3.44 4.57 -6.90
N PHE A 92 -2.25 4.01 -6.87
CA PHE A 92 -1.75 3.40 -5.64
C PHE A 92 -1.34 4.49 -4.65
N ALA A 93 -1.88 4.40 -3.44
CA ALA A 93 -1.63 5.38 -2.38
C ALA A 93 -1.50 4.71 -1.01
N ILE A 94 -0.75 5.37 -0.12
CA ILE A 94 -0.63 5.02 1.29
C ILE A 94 -1.12 6.22 2.11
N SER A 95 -2.11 5.99 2.96
CA SER A 95 -2.60 7.02 3.89
C SER A 95 -2.19 6.69 5.31
N GLY A 96 -1.78 7.71 6.06
CA GLY A 96 -1.39 7.55 7.46
C GLY A 96 -1.37 8.89 8.20
N ARG A 97 -1.10 8.84 9.52
CA ARG A 97 -0.87 10.04 10.32
C ARG A 97 0.61 10.39 10.30
N VAL A 98 0.89 11.69 10.22
CA VAL A 98 2.25 12.21 10.35
C VAL A 98 2.72 12.03 11.78
N SER A 99 3.83 11.35 11.95
CA SER A 99 4.47 11.09 13.25
C SER A 99 5.82 11.78 13.34
N HIS A 100 6.29 11.94 14.58
CA HIS A 100 7.66 12.38 14.83
C HIS A 100 8.64 11.30 14.36
N GLY A 101 9.68 11.73 13.66
CA GLY A 101 10.83 10.91 13.27
C GLY A 101 12.11 11.41 13.93
N ASP A 102 13.25 10.87 13.51
CA ASP A 102 14.59 11.21 14.05
C ASP A 102 15.05 12.63 13.69
N LYS A 103 14.27 13.38 12.89
CA LYS A 103 14.53 14.75 12.44
C LYS A 103 15.89 14.94 11.71
N LYS A 104 16.55 13.87 11.29
CA LYS A 104 17.83 13.90 10.57
C LYS A 104 17.79 14.71 9.28
N GLY A 105 16.67 14.64 8.53
CA GLY A 105 16.48 15.43 7.31
C GLY A 105 16.49 16.94 7.57
N ARG A 106 16.00 17.41 8.72
CA ARG A 106 16.00 18.83 9.10
C ARG A 106 17.43 19.39 9.26
N THR A 107 18.37 18.60 9.80
CA THR A 107 19.76 19.03 10.00
C THR A 107 20.53 19.21 8.70
N ILE A 108 20.10 18.55 7.63
CA ILE A 108 20.73 18.63 6.31
C ILE A 108 19.96 19.51 5.31
N GLY A 109 18.90 20.21 5.77
CA GLY A 109 18.11 21.12 4.94
C GLY A 109 16.96 20.48 4.18
N PHE A 110 16.64 19.21 4.45
CA PHE A 110 15.51 18.48 3.82
C PHE A 110 14.55 17.95 4.90
N PRO A 111 13.72 18.81 5.50
CA PRO A 111 12.77 18.38 6.53
C PRO A 111 11.76 17.40 5.95
N THR A 112 11.70 16.19 6.47
CA THR A 112 10.77 15.14 6.06
C THR A 112 9.66 14.94 7.07
N ILE A 113 8.48 14.59 6.58
CA ILE A 113 7.42 14.00 7.40
C ILE A 113 7.58 12.48 7.43
N ASN A 114 7.25 11.87 8.56
CA ASN A 114 7.22 10.43 8.73
C ASN A 114 5.76 9.96 8.74
N VAL A 115 5.42 9.04 7.85
CA VAL A 115 4.07 8.47 7.79
C VAL A 115 4.10 7.03 8.28
N GLY A 116 3.33 6.75 9.31
CA GLY A 116 3.22 5.40 9.86
C GLY A 116 2.50 4.47 8.89
N ILE A 117 3.15 3.38 8.51
CA ILE A 117 2.54 2.30 7.74
C ILE A 117 2.09 1.21 8.70
N SER A 118 0.78 0.96 8.79
CA SER A 118 0.21 -0.07 9.67
C SER A 118 0.51 -1.51 9.22
N ARG A 119 1.02 -1.69 8.00
CA ARG A 119 1.33 -3.00 7.42
C ARG A 119 2.78 -3.39 7.71
N ARG A 120 2.99 -4.65 8.09
CA ARG A 120 4.34 -5.21 8.31
C ARG A 120 5.20 -5.25 7.05
N LEU A 121 4.57 -5.42 5.88
CA LEU A 121 5.25 -5.51 4.59
C LEU A 121 4.67 -4.45 3.63
N SER A 122 5.55 -3.63 3.07
CA SER A 122 5.21 -2.72 1.98
C SER A 122 5.46 -3.39 0.63
N PRO A 123 4.53 -3.26 -0.35
CA PRO A 123 4.78 -3.72 -1.71
C PRO A 123 5.75 -2.84 -2.49
N VAL A 124 6.10 -1.68 -1.96
CA VAL A 124 7.01 -0.71 -2.55
C VAL A 124 8.20 -0.47 -1.62
N LEU A 125 9.41 -0.46 -2.18
CA LEU A 125 10.66 -0.12 -1.50
C LEU A 125 11.51 0.73 -2.45
N GLY A 126 12.23 1.73 -1.91
CA GLY A 126 13.05 2.65 -2.68
C GLY A 126 12.61 4.10 -2.57
N VAL A 127 13.03 4.92 -3.52
CA VAL A 127 12.73 6.36 -3.60
C VAL A 127 11.75 6.61 -4.76
N PHE A 128 10.75 7.45 -4.50
CA PHE A 128 9.62 7.66 -5.42
C PHE A 128 9.25 9.13 -5.52
N ASN A 129 8.84 9.56 -6.71
CA ASN A 129 8.10 10.78 -6.93
C ASN A 129 6.65 10.58 -6.52
N VAL A 130 6.10 11.46 -5.70
CA VAL A 130 4.78 11.30 -5.09
C VAL A 130 3.98 12.61 -5.11
N LEU A 131 2.64 12.45 -5.12
CA LEU A 131 1.75 13.54 -4.70
C LEU A 131 1.42 13.34 -3.23
N VAL A 132 1.33 14.42 -2.48
CA VAL A 132 0.98 14.44 -1.07
C VAL A 132 -0.30 15.22 -0.90
N GLU A 133 -1.37 14.53 -0.52
CA GLU A 133 -2.67 15.14 -0.28
C GLU A 133 -2.82 15.43 1.22
N ILE A 134 -3.08 16.70 1.53
CA ILE A 134 -3.25 17.23 2.90
C ILE A 134 -4.45 18.17 2.87
N ASN A 135 -5.51 17.88 3.64
CA ASN A 135 -6.66 18.77 3.79
C ASN A 135 -7.26 19.28 2.45
N LYS A 136 -7.35 18.41 1.43
CA LYS A 136 -7.81 18.69 0.06
C LYS A 136 -6.82 19.49 -0.81
N GLU A 137 -5.66 19.83 -0.31
CA GLU A 137 -4.56 20.42 -1.09
C GLU A 137 -3.62 19.31 -1.55
N THR A 138 -3.01 19.47 -2.73
CA THR A 138 -2.07 18.51 -3.30
C THR A 138 -0.72 19.16 -3.49
N TYR A 139 0.32 18.50 -2.99
CA TYR A 139 1.71 18.92 -3.09
C TYR A 139 2.54 17.89 -3.83
N HIS A 140 3.62 18.31 -4.45
CA HIS A 140 4.64 17.43 -5.01
C HIS A 140 5.67 17.07 -3.95
N GLY A 141 6.27 15.89 -4.07
CA GLY A 141 7.32 15.48 -3.15
C GLY A 141 8.11 14.27 -3.63
N VAL A 142 9.16 13.96 -2.89
CA VAL A 142 9.93 12.73 -3.00
C VAL A 142 9.80 11.97 -1.71
N CYS A 143 9.51 10.67 -1.78
CA CYS A 143 9.47 9.83 -0.60
C CYS A 143 10.49 8.69 -0.66
N ASN A 144 11.03 8.33 0.50
CA ASN A 144 11.77 7.10 0.72
C ASN A 144 10.89 6.10 1.48
N VAL A 145 10.76 4.88 0.95
CA VAL A 145 10.12 3.75 1.63
C VAL A 145 11.20 2.72 1.92
N GLY A 146 11.60 2.64 3.17
CA GLY A 146 12.70 1.80 3.60
C GLY A 146 12.34 0.87 4.76
N LYS A 147 13.20 -0.10 5.01
CA LYS A 147 13.12 -1.00 6.13
C LYS A 147 14.04 -0.53 7.24
N ARG A 148 13.52 -0.49 8.46
CA ARG A 148 14.31 -0.17 9.64
C ARG A 148 14.28 -1.35 10.62
N PRO A 149 15.44 -1.88 11.03
CA PRO A 149 15.51 -2.87 12.09
C PRO A 149 14.95 -2.29 13.40
N THR A 150 14.15 -3.08 14.11
CA THR A 150 13.63 -2.74 15.44
C THR A 150 13.78 -3.94 16.37
N VAL A 151 13.66 -3.72 17.69
CA VAL A 151 13.72 -4.79 18.69
C VAL A 151 12.69 -5.92 18.46
N GLY A 152 11.61 -5.62 17.72
CA GLY A 152 10.54 -6.60 17.42
C GLY A 152 10.49 -7.06 15.96
N GLY A 153 11.54 -6.83 15.15
CA GLY A 153 11.60 -7.16 13.73
C GLY A 153 11.90 -5.97 12.82
N GLU A 154 11.46 -6.01 11.56
CA GLU A 154 11.60 -4.90 10.62
C GLU A 154 10.33 -4.05 10.59
N LYS A 155 10.49 -2.74 10.67
CA LYS A 155 9.41 -1.77 10.46
C LYS A 155 9.64 -1.05 9.13
N THR A 156 8.61 -0.99 8.30
CA THR A 156 8.66 -0.14 7.11
C THR A 156 8.43 1.32 7.52
N LEU A 157 9.35 2.19 7.10
CA LEU A 157 9.28 3.63 7.31
C LEU A 157 9.01 4.31 5.98
N LEU A 158 8.10 5.28 5.98
CA LEU A 158 7.81 6.15 4.85
C LEU A 158 8.14 7.58 5.25
N GLU A 159 9.20 8.11 4.67
CA GLU A 159 9.68 9.48 4.87
C GLU A 159 9.45 10.28 3.60
N VAL A 160 8.80 11.45 3.72
CA VAL A 160 8.45 12.28 2.56
C VAL A 160 9.01 13.68 2.75
N PHE A 161 9.79 14.13 1.77
CA PHE A 161 10.14 15.54 1.59
C PHE A 161 9.11 16.17 0.64
N ILE A 162 8.35 17.13 1.14
CA ILE A 162 7.33 17.87 0.38
C ILE A 162 7.99 19.13 -0.18
N PHE A 163 7.85 19.36 -1.50
CA PHE A 163 8.45 20.52 -2.15
C PHE A 163 7.73 21.82 -1.74
N ASP A 164 8.52 22.85 -1.50
CA ASP A 164 8.05 24.21 -1.25
C ASP A 164 7.00 24.30 -0.11
N PHE A 165 7.17 23.43 0.93
CA PHE A 165 6.26 23.27 2.04
C PHE A 165 6.93 23.65 3.37
N ASN A 166 6.30 24.56 4.11
CA ASN A 166 6.85 25.10 5.36
C ASN A 166 5.79 25.15 6.48
N ARG A 167 5.01 24.07 6.64
CA ARG A 167 4.04 23.95 7.75
C ARG A 167 4.36 22.75 8.63
N GLU A 168 4.08 22.84 9.91
CA GLU A 168 4.10 21.69 10.82
C GLU A 168 2.73 20.99 10.77
N ILE A 169 2.75 19.69 10.45
CA ILE A 169 1.53 18.88 10.23
C ILE A 169 1.56 17.59 11.06
N TYR A 170 2.23 17.59 12.21
CA TYR A 170 2.22 16.43 13.10
C TYR A 170 0.80 16.06 13.56
N GLY A 171 0.49 14.76 13.52
CA GLY A 171 -0.83 14.24 13.86
C GLY A 171 -1.87 14.33 12.73
N GLU A 172 -1.63 15.16 11.71
CA GLU A 172 -2.53 15.25 10.56
C GLU A 172 -2.51 13.96 9.73
N ARG A 173 -3.62 13.69 9.05
CA ARG A 173 -3.73 12.58 8.12
C ARG A 173 -3.33 13.03 6.72
N VAL A 174 -2.43 12.31 6.11
CA VAL A 174 -1.97 12.57 4.74
C VAL A 174 -2.16 11.32 3.87
N THR A 175 -2.29 11.53 2.57
CA THR A 175 -2.32 10.47 1.56
C THR A 175 -1.15 10.67 0.61
N ILE A 176 -0.32 9.67 0.46
CA ILE A 176 0.86 9.66 -0.41
C ILE A 176 0.52 8.83 -1.65
N VAL A 177 0.34 9.49 -2.79
CA VAL A 177 0.04 8.88 -4.08
C VAL A 177 1.34 8.67 -4.85
N PHE A 178 1.66 7.43 -5.17
CA PHE A 178 2.91 7.06 -5.86
C PHE A 178 2.78 7.28 -7.37
N LYS A 179 3.73 7.99 -7.95
CA LYS A 179 3.72 8.32 -9.39
C LYS A 179 4.82 7.60 -10.16
N GLN A 180 6.05 7.64 -9.68
CA GLN A 180 7.20 7.04 -10.36
C GLN A 180 8.24 6.56 -9.35
N LYS A 181 8.85 5.43 -9.62
CA LYS A 181 10.04 4.97 -8.88
C LYS A 181 11.26 5.69 -9.45
N SER A 182 11.98 6.42 -8.60
CA SER A 182 13.19 7.15 -9.00
C SER A 182 14.42 6.25 -8.90
N ARG A 183 14.55 5.47 -7.81
CA ARG A 183 15.67 4.55 -7.59
C ARG A 183 15.41 3.56 -6.45
N GLU A 184 16.27 2.59 -6.31
CA GLU A 184 16.33 1.70 -5.15
C GLU A 184 16.89 2.42 -3.91
N GLU A 185 16.73 1.83 -2.72
CA GLU A 185 17.43 2.29 -1.53
C GLU A 185 18.95 2.15 -1.69
N MET A 186 19.68 3.09 -1.10
CA MET A 186 21.13 3.09 -1.07
C MET A 186 21.62 3.31 0.36
N LYS A 187 22.74 2.73 0.71
CA LYS A 187 23.48 3.06 1.94
C LYS A 187 24.49 4.13 1.62
N PHE A 188 24.77 4.98 2.59
CA PHE A 188 25.70 6.08 2.49
C PHE A 188 26.72 5.99 3.63
N ASP A 189 27.98 6.20 3.32
CA ASP A 189 29.06 6.12 4.31
C ASP A 189 29.23 7.45 5.05
N SER A 190 28.67 8.54 4.52
CA SER A 190 28.72 9.86 5.15
C SER A 190 27.40 10.65 5.02
N PHE A 191 27.22 11.64 5.90
CA PHE A 191 26.11 12.59 5.83
C PHE A 191 26.17 13.47 4.58
N GLU A 192 27.35 13.82 4.11
CA GLU A 192 27.58 14.60 2.90
C GLU A 192 27.10 13.85 1.66
N GLU A 193 27.40 12.57 1.55
CA GLU A 193 26.91 11.72 0.46
C GLU A 193 25.41 11.61 0.47
N LEU A 194 24.82 11.37 1.64
CA LEU A 194 23.36 11.33 1.82
C LEU A 194 22.73 12.65 1.38
N LYS A 195 23.25 13.80 1.83
CA LYS A 195 22.77 15.13 1.47
C LYS A 195 22.84 15.37 -0.04
N LYS A 196 23.99 15.03 -0.67
CA LYS A 196 24.20 15.16 -2.11
C LYS A 196 23.19 14.30 -2.90
N GLN A 197 22.92 13.08 -2.44
CA GLN A 197 21.97 12.21 -3.11
C GLN A 197 20.52 12.72 -2.94
N ILE A 198 20.12 13.17 -1.75
CA ILE A 198 18.80 13.76 -1.53
C ILE A 198 18.61 15.00 -2.42
N SER A 199 19.63 15.85 -2.57
CA SER A 199 19.58 17.01 -3.47
C SER A 199 19.28 16.58 -4.91
N LYS A 200 19.95 15.54 -5.41
CA LYS A 200 19.71 14.98 -6.75
C LYS A 200 18.30 14.40 -6.89
N ASP A 201 17.82 13.68 -5.87
CA ASP A 201 16.48 13.09 -5.88
C ASP A 201 15.41 14.18 -5.94
N VAL A 202 15.58 15.28 -5.18
CA VAL A 202 14.66 16.44 -5.18
C VAL A 202 14.69 17.17 -6.52
N GLU A 203 15.86 17.41 -7.10
CA GLU A 203 15.99 18.06 -8.40
C GLU A 203 15.34 17.23 -9.50
N SER A 204 15.64 15.94 -9.56
CA SER A 204 15.00 14.99 -10.48
C SER A 204 13.50 14.93 -10.31
N GLY A 205 13.01 14.93 -9.06
CA GLY A 205 11.58 14.94 -8.77
C GLY A 205 10.89 16.22 -9.23
N LYS A 206 11.48 17.40 -8.99
CA LYS A 206 10.97 18.67 -9.49
C LYS A 206 10.90 18.69 -11.03
N GLN A 207 11.92 18.17 -11.69
CA GLN A 207 11.95 18.05 -13.15
C GLN A 207 10.87 17.10 -13.69
N TYR A 208 10.65 15.96 -13.01
CA TYR A 208 9.59 15.02 -13.36
C TYR A 208 8.21 15.69 -13.36
N PHE A 209 7.86 16.41 -12.30
CA PHE A 209 6.55 17.06 -12.21
C PHE A 209 6.41 18.24 -13.18
N LYS A 210 7.49 18.98 -13.43
CA LYS A 210 7.48 20.05 -14.47
C LYS A 210 7.17 19.48 -15.86
N ASN A 211 7.82 18.37 -16.23
CA ASN A 211 7.59 17.72 -17.51
C ASN A 211 6.18 17.12 -17.61
N SER A 212 5.65 16.53 -16.52
CA SER A 212 4.31 15.97 -16.49
C SER A 212 3.22 17.03 -16.62
N ALA A 213 3.44 18.25 -16.14
CA ALA A 213 2.51 19.36 -16.29
C ALA A 213 2.46 19.95 -17.73
N ILE A 214 3.48 19.69 -18.55
CA ILE A 214 3.52 20.14 -19.94
C ILE A 214 2.77 19.18 -20.87
N LEU A 215 2.61 17.93 -20.47
CA LEU A 215 2.04 16.83 -21.27
C LEU A 215 0.56 16.56 -20.97
N GLY A 216 -0.05 17.21 -20.01
CA GLY A 216 -1.46 17.11 -19.59
C GLY A 216 -2.23 18.39 -19.83
#